data_a1f5cac07c1ac5fd87bf2915d6d87d32
#
_entry.id   a1f5cac07c1ac5fd87bf2915d6d87d32
#
_cell.length_a   1.000
_cell.length_b   1.000
_cell.length_c   1.000
_cell.angle_alpha   90.00
_cell.angle_beta   90.00
_cell.angle_gamma   90.00
#
_symmetry.space_group_name_H-M   'P 1'
#
loop_
_entity.id
_entity.type
_entity.pdbx_description
1 polymer ?
#
loop_
_entity_poly.entity_id
_entity_poly.type
_entity_poly.pdbx_seq_one_letter_code
_entity_poly.pdbx_strand_id
1 'polypeptide(L)'
;MPAAPVDVGDETETWHGTDRDYTYSELLGRIVKTLRAQNPDLSAGGRKRYTIVPPSIHREGNKKTIFANVSEICKRMHREPDHVIQFLFAELGTNGTVDGSQRLVIKGRFQQKQIETVLRRYIVEYVTCKICKSPDTLLSKENRLYFMTCQSCGSRRSVSAIKTGFQAQVGKRKLTKPAT
;
A
#
# COMPACT_ATOMS: atom_id res chain seq x y z
N MET A 1 18.26 -23.00 8.51
CA MET A 1 17.85 -24.35 8.91
C MET A 1 16.56 -24.65 8.18
N PRO A 2 16.47 -25.70 7.34
CA PRO A 2 15.23 -26.07 6.69
C PRO A 2 14.25 -26.58 7.74
N ALA A 3 13.04 -26.06 7.71
CA ALA A 3 11.93 -26.51 8.56
C ALA A 3 11.63 -27.98 8.25
N ALA A 4 11.52 -28.79 9.32
CA ALA A 4 11.14 -30.17 9.21
C ALA A 4 9.77 -30.32 8.54
N PRO A 5 9.55 -31.40 7.73
CA PRO A 5 8.25 -31.67 7.17
C PRO A 5 7.26 -31.91 8.30
N VAL A 6 6.19 -31.12 8.35
CA VAL A 6 5.06 -31.33 9.26
C VAL A 6 4.37 -32.59 8.76
N ASP A 7 4.44 -33.64 9.58
CA ASP A 7 3.72 -34.89 9.40
C ASP A 7 2.22 -34.58 9.42
N VAL A 8 1.64 -34.45 8.24
CA VAL A 8 0.20 -34.28 8.06
C VAL A 8 -0.37 -35.67 8.23
N GLY A 9 -0.83 -35.97 9.44
CA GLY A 9 -1.44 -37.25 9.80
C GLY A 9 -2.34 -37.75 8.68
N ASP A 10 -2.03 -38.95 8.27
CA ASP A 10 -2.72 -39.75 7.27
C ASP A 10 -4.15 -40.04 7.73
N GLU A 11 -5.01 -39.03 7.71
CA GLU A 11 -6.45 -39.26 7.71
C GLU A 11 -6.76 -39.78 6.32
N THR A 12 -6.89 -41.12 6.20
CA THR A 12 -7.31 -41.79 5.00
C THR A 12 -8.56 -41.13 4.47
N GLU A 13 -8.34 -40.35 3.43
CA GLU A 13 -9.41 -39.58 2.78
C GLU A 13 -10.48 -40.59 2.33
N THR A 14 -11.73 -40.37 2.70
CA THR A 14 -12.86 -41.28 2.55
C THR A 14 -13.14 -41.79 1.13
N TRP A 15 -12.50 -41.17 0.14
CA TRP A 15 -12.56 -41.54 -1.30
C TRP A 15 -11.38 -42.40 -1.78
N HIS A 16 -10.38 -42.63 -0.92
CA HIS A 16 -9.24 -43.45 -1.31
C HIS A 16 -9.68 -44.90 -1.47
N GLY A 17 -9.66 -45.42 -2.68
CA GLY A 17 -10.09 -46.77 -3.02
C GLY A 17 -11.54 -46.91 -3.49
N THR A 18 -12.27 -45.83 -3.70
CA THR A 18 -13.60 -45.82 -4.32
C THR A 18 -13.56 -45.28 -5.73
N ASP A 19 -14.31 -45.88 -6.65
CA ASP A 19 -14.38 -45.57 -8.08
C ASP A 19 -15.42 -44.44 -8.38
N ARG A 20 -15.67 -43.57 -7.40
CA ARG A 20 -16.63 -42.47 -7.51
C ARG A 20 -15.95 -41.15 -7.79
N ASP A 21 -16.63 -40.26 -8.52
CA ASP A 21 -16.17 -38.88 -8.72
C ASP A 21 -16.15 -38.08 -7.44
N TYR A 22 -15.23 -37.13 -7.35
CA TYR A 22 -15.13 -36.20 -6.21
C TYR A 22 -16.30 -35.23 -6.19
N THR A 23 -16.86 -34.99 -5.01
CA THR A 23 -17.83 -33.91 -4.84
C THR A 23 -17.13 -32.56 -4.76
N TYR A 24 -17.82 -31.49 -5.12
CA TYR A 24 -17.28 -30.12 -5.04
C TYR A 24 -16.80 -29.75 -3.65
N SER A 25 -17.53 -30.17 -2.61
CA SER A 25 -17.18 -29.89 -1.21
C SER A 25 -15.88 -30.58 -0.77
N GLU A 26 -15.61 -31.79 -1.26
CA GLU A 26 -14.38 -32.52 -0.99
C GLU A 26 -13.17 -31.85 -1.64
N LEU A 27 -13.29 -31.48 -2.92
CA LEU A 27 -12.23 -30.76 -3.64
C LEU A 27 -11.95 -29.39 -3.01
N LEU A 28 -12.99 -28.66 -2.65
CA LEU A 28 -12.84 -27.37 -1.97
C LEU A 28 -12.17 -27.52 -0.61
N GLY A 29 -12.58 -28.53 0.18
CA GLY A 29 -11.97 -28.86 1.47
C GLY A 29 -10.47 -29.16 1.33
N ARG A 30 -10.08 -29.95 0.33
CA ARG A 30 -8.69 -30.28 0.03
C ARG A 30 -7.88 -29.04 -0.32
N ILE A 31 -8.38 -28.18 -1.21
CA ILE A 31 -7.72 -26.93 -1.57
C ILE A 31 -7.53 -26.03 -0.34
N VAL A 32 -8.57 -25.86 0.46
CA VAL A 32 -8.51 -25.03 1.67
C VAL A 32 -7.53 -25.61 2.70
N LYS A 33 -7.50 -26.94 2.89
CA LYS A 33 -6.55 -27.64 3.78
C LYS A 33 -5.11 -27.41 3.32
N THR A 34 -4.83 -27.57 2.02
CA THR A 34 -3.52 -27.33 1.44
C THR A 34 -3.08 -25.86 1.57
N LEU A 35 -3.98 -24.90 1.31
CA LEU A 35 -3.69 -23.47 1.46
C LEU A 35 -3.39 -23.11 2.93
N ARG A 36 -4.09 -23.69 3.89
CA ARG A 36 -3.84 -23.46 5.32
C ARG A 36 -2.51 -24.06 5.76
N ALA A 37 -2.15 -25.23 5.24
CA ALA A 37 -0.86 -25.86 5.53
C ALA A 37 0.32 -25.03 4.98
N GLN A 38 0.16 -24.46 3.78
CA GLN A 38 1.20 -23.61 3.17
C GLN A 38 1.28 -22.22 3.80
N ASN A 39 0.18 -21.70 4.34
CA ASN A 39 0.08 -20.37 4.91
C ASN A 39 -0.50 -20.40 6.33
N PRO A 40 0.30 -20.74 7.35
CA PRO A 40 -0.16 -20.83 8.74
C PRO A 40 -0.69 -19.49 9.27
N ASP A 41 -0.20 -18.35 8.76
CA ASP A 41 -0.68 -17.01 9.10
C ASP A 41 -2.15 -16.77 8.70
N LEU A 42 -2.64 -17.43 7.66
CA LEU A 42 -4.07 -17.41 7.28
C LEU A 42 -4.94 -18.19 8.25
N SER A 43 -4.39 -19.24 8.88
CA SER A 43 -5.09 -20.10 9.83
C SER A 43 -5.19 -19.47 11.21
N ALA A 44 -4.20 -18.69 11.62
CA ALA A 44 -4.10 -18.07 12.95
C ALA A 44 -5.15 -16.98 13.21
N GLY A 45 -6.02 -16.66 12.24
CA GLY A 45 -7.12 -15.69 12.39
C GLY A 45 -6.67 -14.25 12.69
N GLY A 46 -5.40 -14.07 12.90
CA GLY A 46 -4.76 -12.81 13.24
C GLY A 46 -4.46 -11.98 12.00
N ARG A 47 -5.49 -11.37 11.39
CA ARG A 47 -5.21 -10.29 10.43
C ARG A 47 -4.38 -9.24 11.16
N LYS A 48 -3.10 -9.18 10.86
CA LYS A 48 -2.23 -8.11 11.35
C LYS A 48 -2.85 -6.78 10.90
N ARG A 49 -3.51 -6.09 11.83
CA ARG A 49 -4.03 -4.76 11.54
C ARG A 49 -2.85 -3.83 11.38
N TYR A 50 -2.77 -3.18 10.25
CA TYR A 50 -1.75 -2.17 10.04
C TYR A 50 -2.07 -0.93 10.89
N THR A 51 -1.29 -0.74 11.95
CA THR A 51 -1.38 0.46 12.76
C THR A 51 -0.48 1.53 12.15
N ILE A 52 -1.09 2.58 11.64
CA ILE A 52 -0.37 3.72 11.08
C ILE A 52 0.25 4.52 12.22
N VAL A 53 1.54 4.81 12.14
CA VAL A 53 2.15 5.81 13.00
C VAL A 53 1.55 7.17 12.64
N PRO A 54 1.01 7.92 13.62
CA PRO A 54 0.46 9.23 13.32
C PRO A 54 1.54 10.15 12.70
N PRO A 55 1.19 10.91 11.66
CA PRO A 55 2.13 11.82 11.03
C PRO A 55 2.50 12.96 12.01
N SER A 56 3.79 13.16 12.20
CA SER A 56 4.32 14.26 12.98
C SER A 56 4.46 15.50 12.10
N ILE A 57 3.65 16.51 12.35
CA ILE A 57 3.55 17.69 11.51
C ILE A 57 3.92 18.94 12.31
N HIS A 58 4.90 19.65 11.81
CA HIS A 58 5.34 20.93 12.35
C HIS A 58 5.09 22.04 11.35
N ARG A 59 4.81 23.23 11.83
CA ARG A 59 4.66 24.43 11.01
C ARG A 59 5.97 25.19 10.95
N GLU A 60 6.38 25.55 9.76
CA GLU A 60 7.50 26.45 9.52
C GLU A 60 6.97 27.75 8.91
N GLY A 61 6.83 28.79 9.74
CA GLY A 61 6.27 30.06 9.31
C GLY A 61 4.82 29.96 8.81
N ASN A 62 4.46 30.88 7.90
CA ASN A 62 3.07 31.03 7.44
C ASN A 62 2.70 30.23 6.21
N LYS A 63 3.67 29.66 5.49
CA LYS A 63 3.46 29.06 4.14
C LYS A 63 4.03 27.68 3.96
N LYS A 64 4.62 27.10 5.00
CA LYS A 64 5.25 25.77 4.90
C LYS A 64 4.79 24.85 6.03
N THR A 65 4.68 23.58 5.71
CA THR A 65 4.38 22.50 6.64
C THR A 65 5.47 21.44 6.54
N ILE A 66 6.07 21.08 7.66
CA ILE A 66 7.12 20.04 7.74
C ILE A 66 6.48 18.75 8.21
N PHE A 67 6.66 17.69 7.45
CA PHE A 67 6.32 16.32 7.82
C PHE A 67 7.58 15.58 8.24
N ALA A 68 7.78 15.42 9.55
CA ALA A 68 9.05 14.98 10.12
C ALA A 68 9.30 13.47 9.99
N ASN A 69 8.30 12.64 10.20
CA ASN A 69 8.45 11.19 10.28
C ASN A 69 8.08 10.42 8.99
N VAL A 70 8.17 11.08 7.82
CA VAL A 70 7.84 10.46 6.53
C VAL A 70 8.69 9.21 6.26
N SER A 71 10.00 9.28 6.54
CA SER A 71 10.94 8.18 6.31
C SER A 71 10.60 6.94 7.15
N GLU A 72 10.24 7.14 8.43
CA GLU A 72 9.83 6.05 9.31
C GLU A 72 8.55 5.37 8.83
N ILE A 73 7.56 6.15 8.41
CA ILE A 73 6.29 5.64 7.88
C ILE A 73 6.54 4.86 6.59
N CYS A 74 7.39 5.37 5.68
CA CYS A 74 7.74 4.67 4.44
C CYS A 74 8.43 3.33 4.70
N LYS A 75 9.38 3.28 5.63
CA LYS A 75 10.06 2.04 6.03
C LYS A 75 9.08 0.99 6.55
N ARG A 76 8.12 1.39 7.40
CA ARG A 76 7.10 0.46 7.91
C ARG A 76 6.14 -0.05 6.84
N MET A 77 5.91 0.74 5.80
CA MET A 77 5.07 0.36 4.66
C MET A 77 5.83 -0.46 3.61
N HIS A 78 7.13 -0.62 3.74
CA HIS A 78 8.00 -1.20 2.71
C HIS A 78 7.84 -0.49 1.36
N ARG A 79 7.85 0.86 1.40
CA ARG A 79 7.67 1.72 0.21
C ARG A 79 8.80 2.73 0.09
N GLU A 80 9.15 3.02 -1.15
CA GLU A 80 10.08 4.09 -1.44
C GLU A 80 9.48 5.45 -1.08
N PRO A 81 10.26 6.33 -0.40
CA PRO A 81 9.76 7.63 0.01
C PRO A 81 9.33 8.49 -1.18
N ASP A 82 10.01 8.41 -2.31
CA ASP A 82 9.68 9.18 -3.52
C ASP A 82 8.27 8.88 -4.03
N HIS A 83 7.87 7.62 -4.03
CA HIS A 83 6.53 7.21 -4.46
C HIS A 83 5.44 7.74 -3.50
N VAL A 84 5.68 7.70 -2.19
CA VAL A 84 4.74 8.23 -1.18
C VAL A 84 4.63 9.75 -1.30
N ILE A 85 5.76 10.43 -1.48
CA ILE A 85 5.84 11.89 -1.62
C ILE A 85 5.12 12.35 -2.88
N GLN A 86 5.34 11.66 -4.01
CA GLN A 86 4.66 11.95 -5.27
C GLN A 86 3.13 11.82 -5.13
N PHE A 87 2.67 10.78 -4.43
CA PHE A 87 1.24 10.61 -4.15
C PHE A 87 0.69 11.72 -3.27
N LEU A 88 1.41 12.08 -2.19
CA LEU A 88 1.01 13.19 -1.31
C LEU A 88 0.88 14.50 -2.08
N PHE A 89 1.82 14.81 -2.96
CA PHE A 89 1.76 16.03 -3.77
C PHE A 89 0.60 16.01 -4.76
N ALA A 90 0.34 14.88 -5.37
CA ALA A 90 -0.78 14.72 -6.30
C ALA A 90 -2.14 14.93 -5.61
N GLU A 91 -2.33 14.34 -4.43
CA GLU A 91 -3.58 14.44 -3.68
C GLU A 91 -3.78 15.80 -2.99
N LEU A 92 -2.71 16.40 -2.49
CA LEU A 92 -2.77 17.72 -1.84
C LEU A 92 -2.73 18.88 -2.85
N GLY A 93 -2.44 18.61 -4.14
CA GLY A 93 -2.35 19.63 -5.18
C GLY A 93 -1.21 20.63 -4.94
N THR A 94 -0.13 20.23 -4.30
CA THR A 94 0.98 21.08 -3.91
C THR A 94 2.32 20.50 -4.32
N ASN A 95 3.37 21.29 -4.13
CA ASN A 95 4.75 20.90 -4.31
C ASN A 95 5.52 21.06 -2.99
N GLY A 96 6.61 20.34 -2.87
CA GLY A 96 7.49 20.43 -1.73
C GLY A 96 8.89 19.94 -2.07
N THR A 97 9.75 19.91 -1.08
CA THR A 97 11.13 19.44 -1.17
C THR A 97 11.44 18.54 0.02
N VAL A 98 12.33 17.60 -0.17
CA VAL A 98 12.89 16.79 0.92
C VAL A 98 14.12 17.52 1.45
N ASP A 99 14.14 17.73 2.76
CA ASP A 99 15.30 18.32 3.44
C ASP A 99 16.41 17.27 3.64
N GLY A 100 17.65 17.74 3.84
CA GLY A 100 18.80 16.86 4.12
C GLY A 100 18.62 15.92 5.31
N SER A 101 17.71 16.22 6.22
CA SER A 101 17.29 15.37 7.33
C SER A 101 16.17 14.36 6.99
N GLN A 102 15.91 14.11 5.71
CA GLN A 102 14.83 13.25 5.19
C GLN A 102 13.42 13.65 5.67
N ARG A 103 13.23 14.92 6.01
CA ARG A 103 11.93 15.50 6.34
C ARG A 103 11.30 16.09 5.09
N LEU A 104 10.00 15.95 4.95
CA LEU A 104 9.27 16.49 3.82
C LEU A 104 8.73 17.89 4.15
N VAL A 105 9.18 18.89 3.38
CA VAL A 105 8.71 20.28 3.47
C VAL A 105 7.68 20.53 2.38
N ILE A 106 6.42 20.68 2.76
CA ILE A 106 5.27 20.88 1.86
C ILE A 106 4.94 22.36 1.82
N LYS A 107 4.74 22.92 0.61
CA LYS A 107 4.27 24.28 0.44
C LYS A 107 2.77 24.36 0.73
N GLY A 108 2.40 25.14 1.73
CA GLY A 108 1.00 25.32 2.14
C GLY A 108 0.76 25.04 3.61
N ARG A 109 -0.47 25.27 4.03
CA ARG A 109 -0.92 24.98 5.40
C ARG A 109 -1.77 23.73 5.40
N PHE A 110 -1.24 22.66 5.97
CA PHE A 110 -1.96 21.39 6.08
C PHE A 110 -2.09 21.00 7.54
N GLN A 111 -3.25 20.49 7.87
CA GLN A 111 -3.50 19.91 9.18
C GLN A 111 -3.10 18.43 9.18
N GLN A 112 -2.75 17.92 10.36
CA GLN A 112 -2.41 16.52 10.56
C GLN A 112 -3.49 15.57 10.02
N LYS A 113 -4.77 15.89 10.27
CA LYS A 113 -5.92 15.08 9.81
C LYS A 113 -6.00 14.96 8.28
N GLN A 114 -5.63 16.02 7.55
CA GLN A 114 -5.64 16.00 6.07
C GLN A 114 -4.57 15.04 5.55
N ILE A 115 -3.35 15.14 6.07
CA ILE A 115 -2.24 14.27 5.67
C ILE A 115 -2.54 12.82 6.07
N GLU A 116 -3.12 12.59 7.26
CA GLU A 116 -3.54 11.26 7.69
C GLU A 116 -4.60 10.66 6.74
N THR A 117 -5.57 11.45 6.31
CA THR A 117 -6.60 10.99 5.34
C THR A 117 -5.97 10.57 4.02
N VAL A 118 -5.01 11.34 3.52
CA VAL A 118 -4.29 11.00 2.27
C VAL A 118 -3.44 9.74 2.46
N LEU A 119 -2.73 9.60 3.58
CA LEU A 119 -1.98 8.39 3.89
C LEU A 119 -2.87 7.16 4.00
N ARG A 120 -4.06 7.26 4.58
CA ARG A 120 -5.03 6.17 4.63
C ARG A 120 -5.46 5.72 3.24
N ARG A 121 -5.71 6.65 2.30
CA ARG A 121 -5.99 6.32 0.90
C ARG A 121 -4.81 5.59 0.26
N TYR A 122 -3.60 6.10 0.46
CA TYR A 122 -2.39 5.46 -0.02
C TYR A 122 -2.27 4.01 0.46
N ILE A 123 -2.51 3.76 1.74
CA ILE A 123 -2.42 2.43 2.33
C ILE A 123 -3.45 1.48 1.72
N VAL A 124 -4.68 1.92 1.54
CA VAL A 124 -5.73 1.08 0.94
C VAL A 124 -5.42 0.74 -0.52
N GLU A 125 -4.82 1.66 -1.27
CA GLU A 125 -4.58 1.50 -2.70
C GLU A 125 -3.25 0.81 -3.01
N TYR A 126 -2.18 1.19 -2.33
CA TYR A 126 -0.81 0.78 -2.65
C TYR A 126 -0.14 -0.14 -1.62
N VAL A 127 -0.67 -0.31 -0.42
CA VAL A 127 -0.07 -1.14 0.63
C VAL A 127 -0.90 -2.38 0.91
N THR A 128 -2.21 -2.25 1.06
CA THR A 128 -3.07 -3.36 1.47
C THR A 128 -3.34 -4.31 0.32
N CYS A 129 -3.06 -5.60 0.51
CA CYS A 129 -3.44 -6.63 -0.45
C CYS A 129 -4.97 -6.69 -0.57
N LYS A 130 -5.50 -6.71 -1.80
CA LYS A 130 -6.97 -6.78 -2.00
C LYS A 130 -7.53 -8.18 -1.76
N ILE A 131 -6.69 -9.22 -1.82
CA ILE A 131 -7.11 -10.61 -1.63
C ILE A 131 -7.13 -10.97 -0.14
N CYS A 132 -5.97 -10.96 0.53
CA CYS A 132 -5.85 -11.38 1.93
C CYS A 132 -5.93 -10.23 2.94
N LYS A 133 -5.98 -8.96 2.48
CA LYS A 133 -5.97 -7.74 3.32
C LYS A 133 -4.73 -7.57 4.19
N SER A 134 -3.66 -8.34 3.92
CA SER A 134 -2.38 -8.17 4.61
C SER A 134 -1.69 -6.86 4.19
N PRO A 135 -1.01 -6.17 5.11
CA PRO A 135 -0.20 -5.00 4.83
C PRO A 135 1.20 -5.36 4.28
N ASP A 136 1.61 -6.64 4.39
CA ASP A 136 2.94 -7.10 4.02
C ASP A 136 3.03 -7.29 2.51
N THR A 137 3.26 -6.20 1.81
CA THR A 137 3.33 -6.18 0.35
C THR A 137 4.56 -5.41 -0.12
N LEU A 138 5.14 -5.85 -1.23
CA LEU A 138 6.23 -5.16 -1.90
C LEU A 138 5.71 -4.49 -3.18
N LEU A 139 6.26 -3.32 -3.49
CA LEU A 139 5.96 -2.59 -4.71
C LEU A 139 7.19 -2.64 -5.62
N SER A 140 7.05 -3.19 -6.82
CA SER A 140 8.08 -3.23 -7.85
C SER A 140 7.64 -2.43 -9.07
N LYS A 141 8.60 -1.78 -9.74
CA LYS A 141 8.36 -1.06 -10.99
C LYS A 141 8.97 -1.86 -12.13
N GLU A 142 8.14 -2.27 -13.09
CA GLU A 142 8.57 -2.99 -14.28
C GLU A 142 7.93 -2.36 -15.52
N ASN A 143 8.71 -2.08 -16.52
CA ASN A 143 8.23 -1.53 -17.81
C ASN A 143 7.21 -0.40 -17.67
N ARG A 144 7.48 0.59 -16.79
CA ARG A 144 6.60 1.75 -16.47
C ARG A 144 5.32 1.40 -15.71
N LEU A 145 5.09 0.14 -15.34
CA LEU A 145 3.96 -0.29 -14.51
C LEU A 145 4.44 -0.61 -13.11
N TYR A 146 3.60 -0.32 -12.14
CA TYR A 146 3.83 -0.71 -10.76
C TYR A 146 3.09 -2.02 -10.47
N PHE A 147 3.81 -2.98 -9.89
CA PHE A 147 3.27 -4.26 -9.46
C PHE A 147 3.38 -4.38 -7.96
N MET A 148 2.29 -4.80 -7.34
CA MET A 148 2.25 -5.12 -5.93
C MET A 148 2.26 -6.63 -5.76
N THR A 149 3.25 -7.14 -5.02
CA THR A 149 3.40 -8.55 -4.65
C THR A 149 3.15 -8.71 -3.17
N CYS A 150 2.20 -9.54 -2.80
CA CYS A 150 1.89 -9.83 -1.39
C CYS A 150 2.79 -10.94 -0.86
N GLN A 151 3.42 -10.72 0.28
CA GLN A 151 4.29 -11.70 0.94
C GLN A 151 3.48 -12.83 1.62
N SER A 152 2.25 -12.52 2.07
CA SER A 152 1.42 -13.48 2.79
C SER A 152 0.68 -14.46 1.88
N CYS A 153 0.15 -14.01 0.74
CA CYS A 153 -0.63 -14.88 -0.17
C CYS A 153 0.01 -15.08 -1.54
N GLY A 154 1.20 -14.51 -1.80
CA GLY A 154 1.90 -14.63 -3.08
C GLY A 154 1.20 -13.93 -4.25
N SER A 155 0.08 -13.25 -4.05
CA SER A 155 -0.63 -12.60 -5.14
C SER A 155 0.15 -11.43 -5.72
N ARG A 156 0.23 -11.37 -7.04
CA ARG A 156 0.83 -10.28 -7.79
C ARG A 156 -0.22 -9.58 -8.63
N ARG A 157 -0.25 -8.25 -8.57
CA ARG A 157 -1.18 -7.45 -9.36
C ARG A 157 -0.57 -6.11 -9.77
N SER A 158 -1.02 -5.58 -10.88
CA SER A 158 -0.69 -4.22 -11.29
C SER A 158 -1.46 -3.20 -10.44
N VAL A 159 -0.83 -2.06 -10.18
CA VAL A 159 -1.41 -0.95 -9.44
C VAL A 159 -1.44 0.28 -10.35
N SER A 160 -2.46 1.11 -10.19
CA SER A 160 -2.61 2.33 -10.98
C SER A 160 -1.42 3.26 -10.77
N ALA A 161 -0.94 3.87 -11.86
CA ALA A 161 0.05 4.93 -11.73
C ALA A 161 -0.56 6.13 -10.99
N ILE A 162 0.28 6.83 -10.23
CA ILE A 162 -0.14 8.05 -9.54
C ILE A 162 -0.56 9.08 -10.59
N LYS A 163 -1.82 9.47 -10.56
CA LYS A 163 -2.33 10.54 -11.41
C LYS A 163 -1.89 11.87 -10.81
N THR A 164 -1.02 12.58 -11.49
CA THR A 164 -0.74 13.98 -11.15
C THR A 164 -2.03 14.77 -11.31
N GLY A 165 -2.51 15.35 -10.22
CA GLY A 165 -3.72 16.18 -10.24
C GLY A 165 -3.58 17.29 -11.29
N PHE A 166 -4.65 17.58 -12.03
CA PHE A 166 -4.69 18.67 -12.98
C PHE A 166 -4.57 20.00 -12.22
N GLN A 167 -3.43 20.65 -12.34
CA GLN A 167 -3.27 22.04 -11.92
C GLN A 167 -3.66 22.93 -13.09
N ALA A 168 -4.84 23.55 -12.99
CA ALA A 168 -5.22 24.59 -13.92
C ALA A 168 -4.24 25.76 -13.80
N GLN A 169 -3.36 25.92 -14.78
CA GLN A 169 -2.55 27.13 -14.91
C GLN A 169 -3.48 28.26 -15.37
N VAL A 170 -3.98 29.00 -14.42
CA VAL A 170 -4.64 30.26 -14.72
C VAL A 170 -3.55 31.26 -15.08
N GLY A 171 -3.24 31.34 -16.36
CA GLY A 171 -2.37 32.39 -16.89
C GLY A 171 -2.98 33.74 -16.52
N LYS A 172 -2.25 34.60 -15.82
CA LYS A 172 -2.66 35.99 -15.64
C LYS A 172 -2.88 36.59 -17.02
N ARG A 173 -4.12 36.84 -17.42
CA ARG A 173 -4.44 37.64 -18.60
C ARG A 173 -3.75 38.99 -18.41
N LYS A 174 -2.79 39.29 -19.23
CA LYS A 174 -2.27 40.64 -19.35
C LYS A 174 -3.45 41.52 -19.77
N LEU A 175 -3.89 42.40 -18.88
CA LEU A 175 -4.80 43.48 -19.20
C LEU A 175 -4.04 44.37 -20.24
N THR A 176 -4.38 44.17 -21.50
CA THR A 176 -4.02 45.13 -22.56
C THR A 176 -4.75 46.43 -22.24
N LYS A 177 -4.00 47.46 -21.83
CA LYS A 177 -4.53 48.81 -21.71
C LYS A 177 -5.08 49.21 -23.09
N PRO A 178 -6.31 49.77 -23.17
CA PRO A 178 -6.76 50.33 -24.44
C PRO A 178 -5.86 51.50 -24.81
N ALA A 179 -5.38 51.50 -26.05
CA ALA A 179 -4.66 52.64 -26.62
C ALA A 179 -5.63 53.81 -26.69
N THR A 180 -5.22 54.94 -26.10
CA THR A 180 -5.84 56.26 -26.21
C THR A 180 -5.42 56.87 -27.51
#